data_7ec0ead5d102b5e0897619f801bbcae5
#
_entry.id   7ec0ead5d102b5e0897619f801bbcae5
#
_cell.length_a   1.000
_cell.length_b   1.000
_cell.length_c   1.000
_cell.angle_alpha   90.00
_cell.angle_beta   90.00
_cell.angle_gamma   90.00
#
_symmetry.space_group_name_H-M   'P 1'
#
loop_
_entity.id
_entity.type
_entity.pdbx_description
1 polymer ?
#
loop_
_entity_poly.entity_id
_entity_poly.type
_entity_poly.pdbx_seq_one_letter_code
_entity_poly.pdbx_strand_id
1 'polypeptide(L)'
;DYGNLQGPVNPWQPPVNGYRHLPEVVEWNRLTMEAVYASLTRGELPIMLGGDHCLGIGSITAVARHCRETGKKLCIIWLDAHADFNTSEVTPSGNIHGMPVACLCGLGPDALTQLGGSKPAIQPEEIRQIGIRSVDVGEKRLVNNYGIDIYVMRYIDELGIKRCIEEALEGLDENTHVHVSFDVDFLDPSIAPGVGTTVPGGPNYREAQ
;
A
#
# COMPACT_ATOMS: atom_id res chain seq x y z
N ASP A 1 -9.99 -10.80 18.08
CA ASP A 1 -8.78 -11.37 17.47
C ASP A 1 -9.15 -12.61 16.67
N TYR A 2 -8.85 -12.62 15.38
CA TYR A 2 -9.14 -13.72 14.45
C TYR A 2 -7.95 -14.68 14.28
N GLY A 3 -6.85 -14.45 15.00
CA GLY A 3 -5.63 -15.23 14.90
C GLY A 3 -4.82 -14.93 13.63
N ASN A 4 -3.91 -15.85 13.31
CA ASN A 4 -3.01 -15.71 12.19
C ASN A 4 -3.53 -16.43 10.94
N LEU A 5 -3.44 -15.80 9.79
CA LEU A 5 -3.60 -16.48 8.51
C LEU A 5 -2.47 -17.49 8.31
N GLN A 6 -2.78 -18.60 7.69
CA GLN A 6 -1.81 -19.64 7.33
C GLN A 6 -1.68 -19.68 5.81
N GLY A 7 -0.47 -19.50 5.32
CA GLY A 7 -0.19 -19.44 3.89
C GLY A 7 1.15 -20.08 3.54
N PRO A 8 1.55 -20.05 2.26
CA PRO A 8 2.77 -20.65 1.79
C PRO A 8 4.01 -20.01 2.42
N VAL A 9 5.08 -20.80 2.58
CA VAL A 9 6.39 -20.30 3.03
C VAL A 9 7.17 -19.71 1.86
N ASN A 10 8.06 -18.76 2.15
CA ASN A 10 8.94 -18.16 1.16
C ASN A 10 9.91 -19.23 0.61
N PRO A 11 9.92 -19.53 -0.72
CA PRO A 11 10.76 -20.55 -1.30
C PRO A 11 12.22 -20.11 -1.52
N TRP A 12 12.56 -18.85 -1.25
CA TRP A 12 13.91 -18.27 -1.39
C TRP A 12 14.51 -18.45 -2.79
N GLN A 13 13.70 -18.29 -3.82
CA GLN A 13 14.10 -18.43 -5.22
C GLN A 13 14.45 -17.06 -5.86
N PRO A 14 15.28 -17.03 -6.90
CA PRO A 14 15.51 -15.83 -7.69
C PRO A 14 14.23 -15.37 -8.40
N PRO A 15 14.16 -14.09 -8.83
CA PRO A 15 12.98 -13.58 -9.52
C PRO A 15 12.78 -14.29 -10.87
N VAL A 16 11.52 -14.50 -11.22
CA VAL A 16 11.10 -15.04 -12.53
C VAL A 16 10.25 -13.98 -13.22
N ASN A 17 10.60 -13.61 -14.44
CA ASN A 17 9.92 -12.56 -15.20
C ASN A 17 9.77 -11.22 -14.42
N GLY A 18 10.77 -10.86 -13.65
CA GLY A 18 10.78 -9.64 -12.84
C GLY A 18 10.00 -9.72 -11.53
N TYR A 19 9.52 -10.91 -11.12
CA TYR A 19 8.78 -11.09 -9.87
C TYR A 19 9.43 -12.14 -8.98
N ARG A 20 9.62 -11.84 -7.70
CA ARG A 20 10.00 -12.82 -6.67
C ARG A 20 8.75 -13.43 -6.05
N HIS A 21 8.72 -14.75 -5.98
CA HIS A 21 7.73 -15.52 -5.23
C HIS A 21 6.26 -15.17 -5.59
N LEU A 22 6.02 -14.88 -6.88
CA LEU A 22 4.69 -14.46 -7.34
C LEU A 22 3.57 -15.43 -6.93
N PRO A 23 3.69 -16.76 -7.05
CA PRO A 23 2.63 -17.69 -6.64
C PRO A 23 2.30 -17.58 -5.14
N GLU A 24 3.32 -17.47 -4.29
CA GLU A 24 3.17 -17.36 -2.84
C GLU A 24 2.53 -16.02 -2.47
N VAL A 25 2.98 -14.93 -3.09
CA VAL A 25 2.41 -13.59 -2.90
C VAL A 25 0.95 -13.55 -3.33
N VAL A 26 0.59 -14.18 -4.45
CA VAL A 26 -0.81 -14.27 -4.91
C VAL A 26 -1.67 -15.01 -3.88
N GLU A 27 -1.21 -16.15 -3.38
CA GLU A 27 -1.98 -16.91 -2.39
C GLU A 27 -2.14 -16.15 -1.07
N TRP A 28 -1.09 -15.51 -0.57
CA TRP A 28 -1.18 -14.64 0.61
C TRP A 28 -2.16 -13.48 0.42
N ASN A 29 -2.17 -12.85 -0.74
CA ASN A 29 -3.10 -11.76 -1.04
C ASN A 29 -4.54 -12.26 -1.18
N ARG A 30 -4.75 -13.45 -1.72
CA ARG A 30 -6.07 -14.08 -1.78
C ARG A 30 -6.63 -14.32 -0.36
N LEU A 31 -5.83 -14.93 0.52
CA LEU A 31 -6.19 -15.19 1.91
C LEU A 31 -6.49 -13.89 2.68
N THR A 32 -5.63 -12.88 2.49
CA THR A 32 -5.81 -11.55 3.11
C THR A 32 -7.08 -10.88 2.62
N MET A 33 -7.33 -10.88 1.32
CA MET A 33 -8.52 -10.31 0.72
C MET A 33 -9.80 -10.97 1.27
N GLU A 34 -9.83 -12.29 1.34
CA GLU A 34 -10.98 -13.04 1.84
C GLU A 34 -11.27 -12.71 3.31
N ALA A 35 -10.24 -12.68 4.15
CA ALA A 35 -10.38 -12.38 5.58
C ALA A 35 -10.87 -10.94 5.83
N VAL A 36 -10.25 -9.96 5.15
CA VAL A 36 -10.63 -8.54 5.26
C VAL A 36 -12.03 -8.33 4.74
N TYR A 37 -12.36 -8.87 3.58
CA TYR A 37 -13.70 -8.75 2.99
C TYR A 37 -14.79 -9.37 3.88
N ALA A 38 -14.54 -10.56 4.45
CA ALA A 38 -15.46 -11.19 5.37
C ALA A 38 -15.70 -10.35 6.65
N SER A 39 -14.66 -9.68 7.16
CA SER A 39 -14.80 -8.76 8.30
C SER A 39 -15.65 -7.54 7.93
N LEU A 40 -15.37 -6.89 6.80
CA LEU A 40 -16.14 -5.73 6.32
C LEU A 40 -17.62 -6.06 6.10
N THR A 41 -17.94 -7.24 5.55
CA THR A 41 -19.33 -7.67 5.32
C THR A 41 -20.11 -7.93 6.62
N ARG A 42 -19.41 -8.18 7.74
CA ARG A 42 -20.01 -8.26 9.08
C ARG A 42 -20.16 -6.89 9.74
N GLY A 43 -19.76 -5.80 9.08
CA GLY A 43 -19.76 -4.45 9.64
C GLY A 43 -18.66 -4.20 10.68
N GLU A 44 -17.59 -4.99 10.65
CA GLU A 44 -16.45 -4.85 11.54
C GLU A 44 -15.39 -3.94 10.92
N LEU A 45 -14.53 -3.35 11.76
CA LEU A 45 -13.32 -2.64 11.34
C LEU A 45 -12.14 -3.61 11.35
N PRO A 46 -11.67 -4.09 10.18
CA PRO A 46 -10.51 -4.97 10.13
C PRO A 46 -9.22 -4.20 10.43
N ILE A 47 -8.40 -4.75 11.31
CA ILE A 47 -7.03 -4.30 11.56
C ILE A 47 -6.12 -5.47 11.21
N MET A 48 -5.35 -5.30 10.13
CA MET A 48 -4.36 -6.28 9.70
C MET A 48 -3.00 -5.90 10.28
N LEU A 49 -2.34 -6.84 10.93
CA LEU A 49 -0.99 -6.67 11.45
C LEU A 49 -0.04 -7.63 10.76
N GLY A 50 1.05 -7.10 10.30
CA GLY A 50 2.19 -7.89 9.90
C GLY A 50 2.42 -8.04 8.43
N GLY A 51 3.55 -8.56 8.16
CA GLY A 51 4.04 -9.03 6.90
C GLY A 51 4.67 -7.97 6.03
N ASP A 52 5.00 -8.43 4.88
CA ASP A 52 5.52 -7.67 3.77
C ASP A 52 4.40 -6.78 3.18
N HIS A 53 4.73 -5.55 2.75
CA HIS A 53 3.73 -4.57 2.29
C HIS A 53 2.98 -5.03 1.03
N CYS A 54 3.46 -6.05 0.32
CA CYS A 54 2.71 -6.65 -0.78
C CYS A 54 1.31 -7.15 -0.37
N LEU A 55 1.07 -7.43 0.92
CA LEU A 55 -0.25 -7.81 1.45
C LEU A 55 -1.28 -6.69 1.35
N GLY A 56 -0.84 -5.45 1.17
CA GLY A 56 -1.69 -4.31 0.85
C GLY A 56 -2.54 -4.51 -0.40
N ILE A 57 -2.06 -5.31 -1.36
CA ILE A 57 -2.83 -5.64 -2.57
C ILE A 57 -4.14 -6.34 -2.19
N GLY A 58 -4.07 -7.38 -1.36
CA GLY A 58 -5.25 -8.14 -0.93
C GLY A 58 -6.19 -7.33 -0.05
N SER A 59 -5.65 -6.67 0.99
CA SER A 59 -6.46 -5.91 1.94
C SER A 59 -7.18 -4.74 1.27
N ILE A 60 -6.49 -3.95 0.45
CA ILE A 60 -7.08 -2.79 -0.23
C ILE A 60 -8.05 -3.24 -1.34
N THR A 61 -7.75 -4.33 -2.04
CA THR A 61 -8.70 -4.91 -3.02
C THR A 61 -10.02 -5.30 -2.36
N ALA A 62 -9.98 -5.87 -1.15
CA ALA A 62 -11.19 -6.18 -0.37
C ALA A 62 -11.98 -4.92 -0.01
N VAL A 63 -11.29 -3.88 0.47
CA VAL A 63 -11.92 -2.59 0.82
C VAL A 63 -12.52 -1.93 -0.42
N ALA A 64 -11.79 -1.86 -1.52
CA ALA A 64 -12.25 -1.27 -2.77
C ALA A 64 -13.49 -2.00 -3.32
N ARG A 65 -13.50 -3.33 -3.24
CA ARG A 65 -14.68 -4.13 -3.57
C ARG A 65 -15.87 -3.80 -2.67
N HIS A 66 -15.67 -3.76 -1.37
CA HIS A 66 -16.71 -3.42 -0.40
C HIS A 66 -17.28 -2.01 -0.65
N CYS A 67 -16.43 -1.02 -0.92
CA CYS A 67 -16.85 0.33 -1.25
C CYS A 67 -17.72 0.37 -2.51
N ARG A 68 -17.33 -0.34 -3.56
CA ARG A 68 -18.14 -0.43 -4.80
C ARG A 68 -19.51 -1.06 -4.55
N GLU A 69 -19.56 -2.14 -3.77
CA GLU A 69 -20.81 -2.85 -3.47
C GLU A 69 -21.75 -2.04 -2.56
N THR A 70 -21.19 -1.18 -1.70
CA THR A 70 -21.96 -0.33 -0.76
C THR A 70 -22.18 1.09 -1.26
N GLY A 71 -21.68 1.43 -2.46
CA GLY A 71 -21.80 2.76 -3.06
C GLY A 71 -20.99 3.85 -2.37
N LYS A 72 -19.94 3.47 -1.62
CA LYS A 72 -19.03 4.42 -0.95
C LYS A 72 -17.88 4.82 -1.86
N LYS A 73 -17.41 6.06 -1.70
CA LYS A 73 -16.13 6.52 -2.23
C LYS A 73 -15.01 5.88 -1.41
N LEU A 74 -13.83 5.71 -2.00
CA LEU A 74 -12.63 5.22 -1.32
C LEU A 74 -11.58 6.31 -1.28
N CYS A 75 -10.92 6.45 -0.15
CA CYS A 75 -9.68 7.21 0.02
C CYS A 75 -8.67 6.34 0.78
N ILE A 76 -7.49 6.15 0.19
CA ILE A 76 -6.40 5.42 0.80
C ILE A 76 -5.35 6.42 1.26
N ILE A 77 -5.03 6.43 2.54
CA ILE A 77 -3.89 7.13 3.11
C ILE A 77 -2.76 6.11 3.23
N TRP A 78 -1.73 6.28 2.42
CA TRP A 78 -0.57 5.41 2.35
C TRP A 78 0.62 6.07 3.04
N LEU A 79 0.96 5.61 4.24
CA LEU A 79 2.06 6.12 5.06
C LEU A 79 3.27 5.22 4.87
N ASP A 80 4.34 5.74 4.25
CA ASP A 80 5.47 4.93 3.80
C ASP A 80 6.70 5.81 3.50
N ALA A 81 7.89 5.22 3.55
CA ALA A 81 9.10 5.83 3.00
C ALA A 81 9.21 5.69 1.48
N HIS A 82 8.50 4.69 0.90
CA HIS A 82 8.56 4.28 -0.50
C HIS A 82 7.23 4.55 -1.22
N ALA A 83 7.29 4.72 -2.54
CA ALA A 83 6.07 4.91 -3.33
C ALA A 83 5.37 3.59 -3.69
N ASP A 84 6.09 2.48 -3.61
CA ASP A 84 5.60 1.13 -3.91
C ASP A 84 4.87 1.01 -5.25
N PHE A 85 5.37 1.79 -6.22
CA PHE A 85 4.84 1.91 -7.57
C PHE A 85 5.76 1.31 -8.64
N ASN A 86 6.67 0.42 -8.23
CA ASN A 86 7.50 -0.34 -9.16
C ASN A 86 6.68 -1.36 -9.98
N THR A 87 7.16 -1.68 -11.17
CA THR A 87 6.67 -2.79 -12.00
C THR A 87 7.81 -3.75 -12.30
N SER A 88 7.51 -4.92 -12.86
CA SER A 88 8.54 -5.88 -13.28
C SER A 88 9.58 -5.31 -14.26
N GLU A 89 9.23 -4.23 -14.98
CA GLU A 89 10.09 -3.60 -15.99
C GLU A 89 11.09 -2.61 -15.39
N VAL A 90 10.76 -2.00 -14.24
CA VAL A 90 11.57 -0.93 -13.65
C VAL A 90 12.14 -1.27 -12.27
N THR A 91 11.64 -2.34 -11.64
CA THR A 91 12.14 -2.78 -10.32
C THR A 91 13.61 -3.21 -10.36
N PRO A 92 14.46 -2.76 -9.44
CA PRO A 92 15.83 -3.23 -9.35
C PRO A 92 15.94 -4.63 -8.69
N SER A 93 14.93 -5.05 -7.92
CA SER A 93 15.01 -6.25 -7.08
C SER A 93 14.07 -7.39 -7.50
N GLY A 94 12.96 -7.07 -8.15
CA GLY A 94 11.86 -8.00 -8.41
C GLY A 94 10.99 -8.29 -7.18
N ASN A 95 11.24 -7.64 -6.05
CA ASN A 95 10.44 -7.82 -4.84
C ASN A 95 9.07 -7.14 -5.00
N ILE A 96 8.01 -7.91 -4.75
CA ILE A 96 6.64 -7.42 -4.96
C ILE A 96 6.23 -6.43 -3.85
N HIS A 97 6.94 -6.37 -2.72
CA HIS A 97 6.65 -5.35 -1.70
C HIS A 97 6.80 -3.91 -2.23
N GLY A 98 7.64 -3.67 -3.22
CA GLY A 98 7.76 -2.36 -3.87
C GLY A 98 6.79 -2.15 -5.05
N MET A 99 5.76 -3.00 -5.21
CA MET A 99 4.84 -2.97 -6.35
C MET A 99 3.34 -2.86 -5.99
N PRO A 100 2.92 -2.86 -4.72
CA PRO A 100 1.51 -3.01 -4.39
C PRO A 100 0.64 -1.89 -4.95
N VAL A 101 1.08 -0.64 -4.89
CA VAL A 101 0.29 0.48 -5.43
C VAL A 101 0.16 0.38 -6.96
N ALA A 102 1.21 0.00 -7.66
CA ALA A 102 1.15 -0.26 -9.10
C ALA A 102 0.16 -1.39 -9.43
N CYS A 103 0.20 -2.51 -8.69
CA CYS A 103 -0.73 -3.62 -8.87
C CYS A 103 -2.18 -3.20 -8.63
N LEU A 104 -2.46 -2.43 -7.59
CA LEU A 104 -3.78 -1.89 -7.30
C LEU A 104 -4.30 -0.99 -8.41
N CYS A 105 -3.43 -0.17 -9.02
CA CYS A 105 -3.72 0.66 -10.19
C CYS A 105 -3.76 -0.12 -11.52
N GLY A 106 -3.66 -1.44 -11.48
CA GLY A 106 -3.77 -2.31 -12.66
C GLY A 106 -2.48 -2.56 -13.43
N LEU A 107 -1.32 -2.17 -12.88
CA LEU A 107 0.02 -2.39 -13.45
C LEU A 107 0.69 -3.57 -12.77
N GLY A 108 0.71 -4.71 -13.42
CA GLY A 108 1.33 -5.91 -12.85
C GLY A 108 0.75 -7.20 -13.42
N PRO A 109 1.07 -8.34 -12.81
CA PRO A 109 0.58 -9.63 -13.27
C PRO A 109 -0.92 -9.76 -13.01
N ASP A 110 -1.65 -10.33 -13.96
CA ASP A 110 -3.11 -10.50 -13.88
C ASP A 110 -3.56 -11.21 -12.60
N ALA A 111 -2.76 -12.14 -12.10
CA ALA A 111 -3.05 -12.85 -10.85
C ALA A 111 -3.16 -11.93 -9.61
N LEU A 112 -2.50 -10.78 -9.62
CA LEU A 112 -2.61 -9.75 -8.55
C LEU A 112 -3.58 -8.65 -8.95
N THR A 113 -3.49 -8.12 -10.17
CA THR A 113 -4.30 -6.98 -10.61
C THR A 113 -5.78 -7.30 -10.77
N GLN A 114 -6.14 -8.59 -10.92
CA GLN A 114 -7.53 -9.06 -11.07
C GLN A 114 -8.03 -9.82 -9.84
N LEU A 115 -7.33 -9.77 -8.72
CA LEU A 115 -7.64 -10.49 -7.50
C LEU A 115 -9.09 -10.24 -7.03
N GLY A 116 -9.57 -9.00 -7.12
CA GLY A 116 -10.94 -8.60 -6.79
C GLY A 116 -11.95 -8.70 -7.94
N GLY A 117 -11.59 -9.31 -9.05
CA GLY A 117 -12.43 -9.43 -10.24
C GLY A 117 -12.58 -8.14 -11.06
N SER A 118 -12.07 -7.03 -10.58
CA SER A 118 -12.04 -5.73 -11.27
C SER A 118 -10.61 -5.25 -11.44
N LYS A 119 -10.31 -4.72 -12.60
CA LYS A 119 -9.00 -4.11 -12.92
C LYS A 119 -9.23 -2.70 -13.47
N PRO A 120 -8.62 -1.67 -12.89
CA PRO A 120 -7.84 -1.67 -11.65
C PRO A 120 -8.72 -1.81 -10.39
N ALA A 121 -8.09 -2.20 -9.27
CA ALA A 121 -8.77 -2.25 -7.97
C ALA A 121 -9.11 -0.83 -7.47
N ILE A 122 -8.18 0.10 -7.67
CA ILE A 122 -8.30 1.53 -7.34
C ILE A 122 -7.92 2.41 -8.53
N GLN A 123 -8.34 3.68 -8.47
CA GLN A 123 -7.86 4.74 -9.35
C GLN A 123 -6.73 5.54 -8.66
N PRO A 124 -5.81 6.16 -9.42
CA PRO A 124 -4.74 6.99 -8.85
C PRO A 124 -5.23 8.09 -7.89
N GLU A 125 -6.39 8.64 -8.15
CA GLU A 125 -7.01 9.71 -7.37
C GLU A 125 -7.57 9.23 -6.02
N GLU A 126 -7.67 7.92 -5.82
CA GLU A 126 -8.16 7.32 -4.57
C GLU A 126 -7.04 7.10 -3.54
N ILE A 127 -5.78 7.33 -3.90
CA ILE A 127 -4.63 7.14 -2.99
C ILE A 127 -3.85 8.45 -2.78
N ARG A 128 -3.43 8.67 -1.55
CA ARG A 128 -2.57 9.75 -1.12
C ARG A 128 -1.42 9.18 -0.33
N GLN A 129 -0.21 9.37 -0.85
CA GLN A 129 1.01 8.86 -0.24
C GLN A 129 1.69 9.94 0.59
N ILE A 130 2.08 9.62 1.83
CA ILE A 130 2.65 10.59 2.77
C ILE A 130 3.95 10.02 3.35
N GLY A 131 5.01 10.84 3.38
CA GLY A 131 6.30 10.49 3.96
C GLY A 131 7.33 9.96 2.96
N ILE A 132 6.97 9.93 1.69
CA ILE A 132 7.80 9.36 0.63
C ILE A 132 9.13 10.09 0.53
N ARG A 133 10.24 9.33 0.56
CA ARG A 133 11.61 9.87 0.51
C ARG A 133 12.63 8.98 -0.20
N SER A 134 12.23 7.74 -0.55
CA SER A 134 13.05 6.80 -1.30
C SER A 134 12.25 6.27 -2.48
N VAL A 135 12.60 6.67 -3.69
CA VAL A 135 11.90 6.30 -4.92
C VAL A 135 12.92 6.00 -6.01
N ASP A 136 12.81 4.86 -6.67
CA ASP A 136 13.66 4.47 -7.78
C ASP A 136 13.47 5.37 -9.01
N VAL A 137 14.52 5.53 -9.83
CA VAL A 137 14.46 6.42 -11.00
C VAL A 137 13.36 6.03 -12.00
N GLY A 138 13.19 4.71 -12.22
CA GLY A 138 12.12 4.19 -13.09
C GLY A 138 10.75 4.40 -12.50
N GLU A 139 10.60 4.11 -11.22
CA GLU A 139 9.38 4.28 -10.44
C GLU A 139 8.91 5.75 -10.41
N LYS A 140 9.81 6.69 -10.21
CA LYS A 140 9.51 8.13 -10.22
C LYS A 140 8.83 8.59 -11.51
N ARG A 141 9.23 8.03 -12.66
CA ARG A 141 8.59 8.34 -13.94
C ARG A 141 7.17 7.80 -14.00
N LEU A 142 6.96 6.58 -13.50
CA LEU A 142 5.63 5.97 -13.44
C LEU A 142 4.69 6.76 -12.54
N VAL A 143 5.11 7.08 -11.33
CA VAL A 143 4.36 7.89 -10.36
C VAL A 143 3.89 9.21 -10.99
N ASN A 144 4.82 9.95 -11.63
CA ASN A 144 4.48 11.21 -12.29
C ASN A 144 3.49 11.02 -13.46
N ASN A 145 3.65 9.96 -14.25
CA ASN A 145 2.78 9.69 -15.40
C ASN A 145 1.36 9.29 -14.99
N TYR A 146 1.23 8.63 -13.82
CA TYR A 146 -0.06 8.22 -13.28
C TYR A 146 -0.72 9.28 -12.40
N GLY A 147 -0.01 10.35 -12.05
CA GLY A 147 -0.55 11.45 -11.25
C GLY A 147 -0.89 11.06 -9.81
N ILE A 148 -0.12 10.14 -9.22
CA ILE A 148 -0.28 9.77 -7.82
C ILE A 148 -0.02 11.00 -6.93
N ASP A 149 -0.91 11.26 -5.99
CA ASP A 149 -0.77 12.36 -5.03
C ASP A 149 0.22 11.98 -3.92
N ILE A 150 1.35 12.71 -3.87
CA ILE A 150 2.47 12.38 -2.97
C ILE A 150 2.92 13.59 -2.17
N TYR A 151 2.86 13.44 -0.84
CA TYR A 151 3.42 14.35 0.16
C TYR A 151 4.79 13.81 0.59
N VAL A 152 5.86 14.26 -0.10
CA VAL A 152 7.24 13.86 0.21
C VAL A 152 7.70 14.45 1.55
N MET A 153 8.71 13.82 2.19
CA MET A 153 9.22 14.32 3.49
C MET A 153 9.63 15.79 3.46
N ARG A 154 10.21 16.27 2.35
CA ARG A 154 10.51 17.70 2.21
C ARG A 154 9.28 18.59 2.40
N TYR A 155 8.13 18.17 1.89
CA TYR A 155 6.88 18.93 2.05
C TYR A 155 6.42 18.93 3.51
N ILE A 156 6.60 17.79 4.19
CA ILE A 156 6.32 17.64 5.63
C ILE A 156 7.26 18.55 6.44
N ASP A 157 8.54 18.62 6.11
CA ASP A 157 9.53 19.50 6.75
C ASP A 157 9.17 20.99 6.60
N GLU A 158 8.63 21.38 5.45
CA GLU A 158 8.24 22.77 5.16
C GLU A 158 6.93 23.19 5.82
N LEU A 159 5.92 22.33 5.87
CA LEU A 159 4.55 22.67 6.31
C LEU A 159 4.11 21.99 7.61
N GLY A 160 4.82 20.95 8.04
CA GLY A 160 4.46 20.07 9.14
C GLY A 160 3.48 18.97 8.76
N ILE A 161 3.59 17.82 9.45
CA ILE A 161 2.78 16.62 9.19
C ILE A 161 1.27 16.89 9.29
N LYS A 162 0.86 17.70 10.28
CA LYS A 162 -0.54 18.05 10.48
C LYS A 162 -1.15 18.67 9.21
N ARG A 163 -0.44 19.64 8.59
CA ARG A 163 -0.93 20.31 7.38
C ARG A 163 -1.03 19.34 6.22
N CYS A 164 -0.05 18.45 6.07
CA CYS A 164 -0.09 17.42 5.02
C CYS A 164 -1.29 16.47 5.18
N ILE A 165 -1.59 16.05 6.41
CA ILE A 165 -2.76 15.21 6.69
C ILE A 165 -4.06 15.98 6.42
N GLU A 166 -4.17 17.24 6.83
CA GLU A 166 -5.35 18.06 6.55
C GLU A 166 -5.61 18.20 5.04
N GLU A 167 -4.57 18.44 4.25
CA GLU A 167 -4.67 18.49 2.78
C GLU A 167 -5.00 17.14 2.17
N ALA A 168 -4.37 16.05 2.64
CA ALA A 168 -4.67 14.70 2.18
C ALA A 168 -6.13 14.27 2.48
N LEU A 169 -6.75 14.85 3.48
CA LEU A 169 -8.16 14.59 3.85
C LEU A 169 -9.13 15.61 3.22
N GLU A 170 -8.63 16.62 2.49
CA GLU A 170 -9.49 17.64 1.89
C GLU A 170 -10.43 17.01 0.85
N GLY A 171 -11.68 17.47 0.85
CA GLY A 171 -12.72 17.00 -0.06
C GLY A 171 -13.35 15.66 0.30
N LEU A 172 -12.96 15.03 1.41
CA LEU A 172 -13.65 13.84 1.91
C LEU A 172 -14.97 14.22 2.58
N ASP A 173 -15.94 13.33 2.44
CA ASP A 173 -17.28 13.49 3.03
C ASP A 173 -17.67 12.22 3.81
N GLU A 174 -18.85 12.25 4.45
CA GLU A 174 -19.38 11.11 5.23
C GLU A 174 -19.65 9.85 4.42
N ASN A 175 -19.68 9.96 3.08
CA ASN A 175 -19.80 8.84 2.17
C ASN A 175 -18.44 8.27 1.75
N THR A 176 -17.34 8.81 2.25
CA THR A 176 -16.00 8.34 1.94
C THR A 176 -15.50 7.34 2.98
N HIS A 177 -15.13 6.15 2.54
CA HIS A 177 -14.42 5.17 3.34
C HIS A 177 -12.93 5.48 3.31
N VAL A 178 -12.36 5.83 4.45
CA VAL A 178 -10.91 6.05 4.57
C VAL A 178 -10.24 4.75 4.99
N HIS A 179 -9.31 4.28 4.20
CA HIS A 179 -8.42 3.15 4.52
C HIS A 179 -7.01 3.68 4.79
N VAL A 180 -6.40 3.24 5.89
CA VAL A 180 -5.01 3.58 6.22
C VAL A 180 -4.13 2.37 6.00
N SER A 181 -3.15 2.50 5.11
CA SER A 181 -2.03 1.57 4.95
C SER A 181 -0.79 2.19 5.58
N PHE A 182 -0.19 1.49 6.53
CA PHE A 182 0.92 2.01 7.32
C PHE A 182 2.11 1.06 7.24
N ASP A 183 3.14 1.44 6.48
CA ASP A 183 4.45 0.81 6.59
C ASP A 183 5.21 1.40 7.77
N VAL A 184 5.81 0.55 8.59
CA VAL A 184 6.55 1.00 9.77
C VAL A 184 7.82 1.76 9.37
N ASP A 185 8.33 1.56 8.15
CA ASP A 185 9.48 2.31 7.63
C ASP A 185 9.15 3.78 7.26
N PHE A 186 7.85 4.15 7.24
CA PHE A 186 7.43 5.55 7.27
C PHE A 186 8.13 6.33 8.37
N LEU A 187 8.27 5.72 9.54
CA LEU A 187 8.92 6.31 10.69
C LEU A 187 10.44 6.38 10.52
N ASP A 188 11.08 7.30 11.23
CA ASP A 188 12.54 7.36 11.25
C ASP A 188 13.13 6.11 11.92
N PRO A 189 14.21 5.51 11.38
CA PRO A 189 14.86 4.35 11.97
C PRO A 189 15.38 4.53 13.40
N SER A 190 15.54 5.78 13.87
CA SER A 190 15.91 6.06 15.26
C SER A 190 14.82 5.67 16.26
N ILE A 191 13.55 5.59 15.79
CA ILE A 191 12.41 5.17 16.64
C ILE A 191 11.82 3.83 16.21
N ALA A 192 11.96 3.43 14.95
CA ALA A 192 11.43 2.19 14.40
C ALA A 192 12.46 1.43 13.54
N PRO A 193 13.54 0.88 14.15
CA PRO A 193 14.62 0.22 13.40
C PRO A 193 14.27 -1.19 12.91
N GLY A 194 13.18 -1.78 13.37
CA GLY A 194 12.83 -3.20 13.15
C GLY A 194 12.10 -3.48 11.85
N VAL A 195 12.52 -2.83 10.75
CA VAL A 195 11.95 -2.99 9.41
C VAL A 195 12.99 -3.45 8.40
N GLY A 196 12.54 -4.02 7.27
CA GLY A 196 13.42 -4.57 6.24
C GLY A 196 14.11 -3.50 5.37
N THR A 197 13.50 -2.34 5.22
CA THR A 197 13.86 -1.30 4.23
C THR A 197 13.96 0.09 4.87
N THR A 198 14.80 0.22 5.91
CA THR A 198 14.97 1.48 6.64
C THR A 198 15.45 2.63 5.76
N VAL A 199 14.80 3.78 5.86
CA VAL A 199 15.22 5.03 5.21
C VAL A 199 15.31 6.14 6.27
N PRO A 200 16.48 6.73 6.53
CA PRO A 200 16.62 7.86 7.47
C PRO A 200 15.84 9.10 7.03
N GLY A 201 15.52 9.98 7.97
CA GLY A 201 14.82 11.25 7.73
C GLY A 201 13.30 11.10 7.66
N GLY A 202 12.73 10.07 8.30
CA GLY A 202 11.30 9.90 8.44
C GLY A 202 10.71 10.67 9.62
N PRO A 203 9.38 10.65 9.78
CA PRO A 203 8.72 11.25 10.93
C PRO A 203 9.26 10.73 12.26
N ASN A 204 9.45 11.66 13.19
CA ASN A 204 9.90 11.35 14.54
C ASN A 204 8.71 10.95 15.44
N TYR A 205 8.99 10.62 16.70
CA TYR A 205 7.98 10.17 17.66
C TYR A 205 6.79 11.14 17.82
N ARG A 206 7.02 12.45 17.80
CA ARG A 206 5.96 13.46 17.96
C ARG A 206 5.11 13.61 16.70
N GLU A 207 5.70 13.45 15.55
CA GLU A 207 5.01 13.51 14.26
C GLU A 207 4.19 12.24 14.00
N ALA A 208 4.59 11.12 14.62
CA ALA A 208 3.88 9.84 14.50
C ALA A 208 2.64 9.74 15.42
N GLN A 209 2.48 10.64 16.39
CA GLN A 209 1.33 10.71 17.30
C GLN A 209 0.22 11.60 16.75
#